data_a2ca59ef6f91e5459ffd25032921fdc4
#
_entry.id   a2ca59ef6f91e5459ffd25032921fdc4
#
_cell.length_a   1.000
_cell.length_b   1.000
_cell.length_c   1.000
_cell.angle_alpha   90.00
_cell.angle_beta   90.00
_cell.angle_gamma   90.00
#
_symmetry.space_group_name_H-M   'P 1'
#
loop_
_entity.id
_entity.type
_entity.pdbx_description
1 polymer ?
#
loop_
_entity_poly.entity_id
_entity_poly.type
_entity_poly.pdbx_seq_one_letter_code
_entity_poly.pdbx_strand_id
1 'polypeptide(L)'
;MIRANKTAARSSSSSSSSRIQNKVTFRKRQQLSKNNATSSEFSSRVIDSSFHLKREKEASVAATTTTTKASNNINNKRQNVIAKAGGGSIAEDTSGIPESERFDMSEGTNKKRWGMVFALFVAFVLCNLDKVNMSVAIVPMAKSFGWTATQKGLVASAFFWGYAFTQIPGGWLSSKYGGKAVLFYGVILWSLGTLIAPWCATLGMAPLLASRFLVGLGEGVAPSAATGILAKTIPPSQRSKAVTATFGGLDVGSLLGLLIAPPIILFLGGWQAVFYLFGFLGFAWGAWWWLGFANDKSVDMKETAAENAKAAGGLNIPWGKFAKSKEFWALMVAHFTWNYFSYGLLAWLPSFLSSALNVSLAKSSFLSILPYLSTVAVTTLVAPITDSLENKNGFSRTDVRKLSQTLCFGGGAVALSTVGFIVSKTPAAAVTNTTIVMVMSALAFCFGMGAWVRTGLFCGHQDLSPKYASIMLGVTNTAAAIGSLLSTFFIGYFMEVTNGSWAWSLFYPIAILQVASALIFSALWKSTPIDFDA
;
A
#
# COMPACT_ATOMS: atom_id res chain seq x y z
N MET A 1 -24.77 -59.95 12.40
CA MET A 1 -25.15 -60.99 13.41
C MET A 1 -25.20 -60.29 14.75
N ILE A 2 -26.41 -60.20 15.26
CA ILE A 2 -26.90 -60.44 16.62
C ILE A 2 -26.58 -59.36 17.64
N ARG A 3 -27.61 -58.49 17.92
CA ARG A 3 -28.67 -58.47 18.97
C ARG A 3 -28.10 -58.46 20.38
N ALA A 4 -28.31 -57.29 21.07
CA ALA A 4 -29.43 -57.02 21.98
C ALA A 4 -29.22 -57.62 23.39
N ASN A 5 -29.29 -56.80 24.41
CA ASN A 5 -30.35 -56.95 25.39
C ASN A 5 -30.54 -55.75 26.33
N LYS A 6 -31.81 -55.44 26.49
CA LYS A 6 -32.50 -54.68 27.51
C LYS A 6 -32.50 -55.31 28.85
N THR A 7 -32.62 -54.58 29.92
CA THR A 7 -33.71 -54.55 30.95
C THR A 7 -33.13 -54.01 32.24
N ALA A 8 -33.66 -52.92 32.73
CA ALA A 8 -34.70 -52.72 33.70
C ALA A 8 -34.23 -52.79 35.17
N ALA A 9 -34.46 -51.70 35.87
CA ALA A 9 -35.15 -51.76 37.17
C ALA A 9 -35.62 -50.35 37.58
N ARG A 10 -36.91 -50.26 37.75
CA ARG A 10 -37.63 -49.19 38.47
C ARG A 10 -37.46 -49.43 39.99
N SER A 11 -37.47 -48.32 40.73
CA SER A 11 -38.35 -48.08 41.88
C SER A 11 -37.64 -47.37 43.04
N SER A 12 -38.45 -46.54 43.66
CA SER A 12 -38.32 -45.85 44.97
C SER A 12 -37.50 -44.54 44.91
N SER A 13 -38.03 -43.41 45.33
CA SER A 13 -39.09 -43.15 46.28
C SER A 13 -39.51 -41.68 46.27
N SER A 14 -40.80 -41.52 46.26
CA SER A 14 -41.53 -40.34 46.65
C SER A 14 -41.37 -40.07 48.15
N SER A 15 -40.60 -39.08 48.60
CA SER A 15 -40.80 -38.53 49.97
C SER A 15 -39.98 -37.25 50.30
N SER A 16 -39.46 -36.53 49.34
CA SER A 16 -38.72 -35.24 49.63
C SER A 16 -39.39 -33.96 49.10
N SER A 17 -40.56 -34.05 48.46
CA SER A 17 -41.22 -32.90 47.82
C SER A 17 -42.12 -32.07 48.76
N SER A 18 -42.52 -32.58 49.93
CA SER A 18 -43.47 -31.87 50.83
C SER A 18 -42.79 -30.94 51.87
N ARG A 19 -41.48 -31.10 52.11
CA ARG A 19 -40.78 -30.22 53.09
C ARG A 19 -40.19 -28.95 52.51
N ILE A 20 -40.07 -28.82 51.21
CA ILE A 20 -39.50 -27.62 50.56
C ILE A 20 -40.59 -26.58 50.25
N GLN A 21 -41.84 -27.01 50.01
CA GLN A 21 -42.94 -26.05 49.77
C GLN A 21 -43.40 -25.26 51.00
N ASN A 22 -43.29 -25.79 52.20
CA ASN A 22 -43.68 -25.09 53.44
C ASN A 22 -42.64 -24.06 53.93
N LYS A 23 -41.39 -24.13 53.49
CA LYS A 23 -40.37 -23.09 53.84
C LYS A 23 -40.39 -21.91 52.94
N VAL A 24 -40.89 -22.02 51.71
CA VAL A 24 -40.98 -20.91 50.74
C VAL A 24 -42.18 -20.02 51.02
N THR A 25 -43.30 -20.58 51.51
CA THR A 25 -44.52 -19.81 51.85
C THR A 25 -44.36 -19.02 53.13
N PHE A 26 -43.55 -19.46 54.10
CA PHE A 26 -43.32 -18.68 55.35
C PHE A 26 -42.36 -17.51 55.15
N ARG A 27 -41.40 -17.61 54.23
CA ARG A 27 -40.51 -16.48 53.89
C ARG A 27 -41.19 -15.39 53.05
N LYS A 28 -42.20 -15.75 52.24
CA LYS A 28 -42.97 -14.78 51.46
C LYS A 28 -43.92 -13.95 52.29
N ARG A 29 -44.44 -14.46 53.44
CA ARG A 29 -45.31 -13.70 54.34
C ARG A 29 -44.55 -12.72 55.26
N GLN A 30 -43.27 -12.96 55.59
CA GLN A 30 -42.45 -12.01 56.35
C GLN A 30 -41.86 -10.89 55.50
N GLN A 31 -41.77 -11.04 54.17
CA GLN A 31 -41.35 -10.01 53.25
C GLN A 31 -42.48 -9.02 52.90
N LEU A 32 -43.72 -9.47 52.91
CA LEU A 32 -44.91 -8.60 52.64
C LEU A 32 -45.33 -7.74 53.83
N SER A 33 -44.92 -8.10 55.06
CA SER A 33 -45.18 -7.28 56.25
C SER A 33 -44.14 -6.18 56.48
N LYS A 34 -42.94 -6.28 55.87
CA LYS A 34 -41.90 -5.24 55.95
C LYS A 34 -42.03 -4.18 54.86
N ASN A 35 -42.80 -4.45 53.79
CA ASN A 35 -42.95 -3.48 52.72
C ASN A 35 -44.08 -2.49 52.88
N ASN A 36 -44.98 -2.69 53.87
CA ASN A 36 -46.10 -1.73 54.13
C ASN A 36 -45.80 -0.67 55.19
N ALA A 37 -44.62 -0.74 55.86
CA ALA A 37 -44.21 0.28 56.84
C ALA A 37 -43.30 1.36 56.27
N THR A 38 -42.88 1.20 55.02
CA THR A 38 -41.93 2.15 54.34
C THR A 38 -42.60 3.00 53.26
N SER A 39 -43.92 2.86 53.02
CA SER A 39 -44.59 3.62 51.96
C SER A 39 -45.13 5.01 52.37
N SER A 40 -45.19 5.33 53.68
CA SER A 40 -45.64 6.66 54.11
C SER A 40 -44.49 7.67 54.33
N GLU A 41 -43.25 7.18 54.54
CA GLU A 41 -42.05 8.06 54.63
C GLU A 41 -41.42 8.34 53.25
N PHE A 42 -41.81 7.59 52.21
CA PHE A 42 -41.28 7.75 50.84
C PHE A 42 -41.97 8.87 50.07
N SER A 43 -43.23 9.20 50.39
CA SER A 43 -43.98 10.23 49.64
C SER A 43 -43.58 11.65 50.00
N SER A 44 -43.09 11.93 51.21
CA SER A 44 -42.65 13.29 51.61
C SER A 44 -41.22 13.63 51.15
N ARG A 45 -40.37 12.62 50.91
CA ARG A 45 -39.00 12.82 50.38
C ARG A 45 -38.93 12.89 48.84
N VAL A 46 -39.96 12.42 48.12
CA VAL A 46 -39.98 12.45 46.64
C VAL A 46 -40.37 13.82 46.09
N ILE A 47 -41.10 14.64 46.87
CA ILE A 47 -41.49 16.00 46.45
C ILE A 47 -40.32 17.00 46.60
N ASP A 48 -39.50 16.84 47.60
CA ASP A 48 -38.33 17.72 47.83
C ASP A 48 -37.14 17.37 46.92
N SER A 49 -37.01 16.08 46.55
CA SER A 49 -35.95 15.63 45.59
C SER A 49 -36.26 16.02 44.15
N SER A 50 -37.55 16.18 43.76
CA SER A 50 -37.92 16.57 42.41
C SER A 50 -37.60 18.03 42.09
N PHE A 51 -37.63 18.91 43.12
CA PHE A 51 -37.27 20.34 42.99
C PHE A 51 -35.73 20.54 42.96
N HIS A 52 -34.97 19.73 43.69
CA HIS A 52 -33.51 19.75 43.64
C HIS A 52 -32.98 19.14 42.32
N LEU A 53 -33.58 18.04 41.85
CA LEU A 53 -33.19 17.39 40.58
C LEU A 53 -33.55 18.25 39.35
N LYS A 54 -34.56 19.09 39.42
CA LYS A 54 -34.88 20.01 38.33
C LYS A 54 -33.91 21.17 38.25
N ARG A 55 -33.47 21.69 39.41
CA ARG A 55 -32.46 22.76 39.51
C ARG A 55 -31.04 22.24 39.14
N GLU A 56 -30.68 21.01 39.50
CA GLU A 56 -29.43 20.38 39.08
C GLU A 56 -29.44 20.01 37.59
N LYS A 57 -30.59 19.57 37.03
CA LYS A 57 -30.70 19.35 35.58
C LYS A 57 -30.61 20.64 34.79
N GLU A 58 -31.21 21.73 35.24
CA GLU A 58 -31.10 23.04 34.55
C GLU A 58 -29.69 23.63 34.70
N ALA A 59 -29.03 23.48 35.84
CA ALA A 59 -27.62 23.85 36.04
C ALA A 59 -26.67 22.92 35.25
N SER A 60 -26.96 21.62 35.18
CA SER A 60 -26.21 20.64 34.38
C SER A 60 -26.38 20.87 32.88
N VAL A 61 -27.58 21.21 32.42
CA VAL A 61 -27.83 21.55 31.01
C VAL A 61 -27.16 22.88 30.64
N ALA A 62 -27.16 23.88 31.50
CA ALA A 62 -26.45 25.13 31.27
C ALA A 62 -24.92 24.94 31.32
N ALA A 63 -24.40 24.12 32.24
CA ALA A 63 -22.98 23.77 32.31
C ALA A 63 -22.56 22.90 31.13
N THR A 64 -23.42 21.95 30.69
CA THR A 64 -23.16 21.09 29.53
C THR A 64 -23.21 21.91 28.22
N THR A 65 -24.10 22.90 28.12
CA THR A 65 -24.17 23.77 26.92
C THR A 65 -22.98 24.74 26.86
N THR A 66 -22.49 25.20 28.01
CA THR A 66 -21.29 26.06 28.08
C THR A 66 -20.01 25.25 27.85
N THR A 67 -19.93 24.02 28.40
CA THR A 67 -18.81 23.10 28.16
C THR A 67 -18.84 22.58 26.71
N THR A 68 -20.02 22.34 26.12
CA THR A 68 -20.14 21.92 24.74
C THR A 68 -19.76 23.05 23.77
N LYS A 69 -20.14 24.30 24.06
CA LYS A 69 -19.68 25.49 23.32
C LYS A 69 -18.19 25.75 23.49
N ALA A 70 -17.65 25.59 24.71
CA ALA A 70 -16.20 25.71 24.97
C ALA A 70 -15.43 24.52 24.34
N SER A 71 -15.96 23.29 24.42
CA SER A 71 -15.38 22.12 23.80
C SER A 71 -15.45 22.19 22.27
N ASN A 72 -16.55 22.69 21.70
CA ASN A 72 -16.65 22.89 20.25
C ASN A 72 -15.74 24.04 19.77
N ASN A 73 -15.54 25.08 20.59
CA ASN A 73 -14.59 26.15 20.27
C ASN A 73 -13.13 25.71 20.45
N ILE A 74 -12.86 24.83 21.43
CA ILE A 74 -11.54 24.19 21.60
C ILE A 74 -11.31 23.13 20.54
N ASN A 75 -12.33 22.35 20.16
CA ASN A 75 -12.24 21.40 19.06
C ASN A 75 -12.13 22.11 17.71
N ASN A 76 -12.84 23.20 17.46
CA ASN A 76 -12.64 24.02 16.27
C ASN A 76 -11.27 24.73 16.26
N LYS A 77 -10.79 25.21 17.42
CA LYS A 77 -9.40 25.70 17.52
C LYS A 77 -8.39 24.57 17.41
N ARG A 78 -8.64 23.38 17.98
CA ARG A 78 -7.78 22.20 17.80
C ARG A 78 -7.87 21.64 16.37
N GLN A 79 -9.05 21.61 15.76
CA GLN A 79 -9.16 21.24 14.33
C GLN A 79 -8.47 22.26 13.41
N ASN A 80 -8.57 23.55 13.72
CA ASN A 80 -7.82 24.59 12.99
C ASN A 80 -6.31 24.57 13.30
N VAL A 81 -5.89 24.11 14.48
CA VAL A 81 -4.47 23.91 14.84
C VAL A 81 -3.97 22.57 14.33
N ILE A 82 -4.82 21.53 14.32
CA ILE A 82 -4.50 20.21 13.71
C ILE A 82 -4.55 20.31 12.19
N ALA A 83 -5.45 21.08 11.61
CA ALA A 83 -5.44 21.45 10.19
C ALA A 83 -4.22 22.30 9.81
N LYS A 84 -3.66 23.06 10.73
CA LYS A 84 -2.39 23.79 10.54
C LYS A 84 -1.13 22.99 10.89
N ALA A 85 -1.23 21.88 11.62
CA ALA A 85 -0.08 21.19 12.20
C ALA A 85 0.15 19.75 11.76
N GLY A 86 -0.67 19.16 10.91
CA GLY A 86 -0.35 17.79 10.55
C GLY A 86 -1.49 16.98 9.95
N GLY A 87 -1.46 16.89 8.69
CA GLY A 87 -2.17 15.90 7.91
C GLY A 87 -1.72 16.11 6.48
N GLY A 88 -0.79 15.27 6.02
CA GLY A 88 -0.32 15.33 4.65
C GLY A 88 -1.45 15.25 3.67
N SER A 89 -2.03 16.37 3.32
CA SER A 89 -2.93 16.47 2.20
C SER A 89 -2.10 16.73 0.95
N ILE A 90 -2.30 15.88 -0.03
CA ILE A 90 -2.10 16.23 -1.43
C ILE A 90 -2.78 17.59 -1.62
N ALA A 91 -1.99 18.66 -1.79
CA ALA A 91 -2.37 20.03 -1.98
C ALA A 91 -3.66 20.44 -1.23
N GLU A 92 -3.52 20.99 -0.03
CA GLU A 92 -4.61 21.70 0.64
C GLU A 92 -5.19 22.73 -0.32
N ASP A 93 -6.49 22.71 -0.53
CA ASP A 93 -7.21 23.72 -1.28
C ASP A 93 -7.11 25.05 -0.54
N THR A 94 -6.15 25.88 -0.93
CA THR A 94 -5.88 27.18 -0.33
C THR A 94 -6.85 28.28 -0.81
N SER A 95 -7.89 27.92 -1.60
CA SER A 95 -8.83 28.90 -2.17
C SER A 95 -9.83 29.48 -1.15
N GLY A 96 -10.00 28.82 0.00
CA GLY A 96 -10.99 29.22 1.01
C GLY A 96 -12.46 29.00 0.59
N ILE A 97 -12.70 28.44 -0.60
CA ILE A 97 -14.05 28.14 -1.10
C ILE A 97 -14.53 26.83 -0.48
N PRO A 98 -15.76 26.75 0.07
CA PRO A 98 -16.30 25.52 0.63
C PRO A 98 -16.31 24.36 -0.37
N GLU A 99 -16.00 23.16 0.12
CA GLU A 99 -15.95 21.95 -0.69
C GLU A 99 -17.28 21.68 -1.45
N SER A 100 -18.41 21.99 -0.81
CA SER A 100 -19.75 21.86 -1.41
C SER A 100 -20.03 22.80 -2.60
N GLU A 101 -19.29 23.89 -2.72
CA GLU A 101 -19.41 24.80 -3.87
C GLU A 101 -18.56 24.33 -5.05
N ARG A 102 -17.47 23.62 -4.78
CA ARG A 102 -16.53 23.12 -5.79
C ARG A 102 -16.89 21.74 -6.32
N PHE A 103 -17.50 20.91 -5.47
CA PHE A 103 -17.88 19.54 -5.82
C PHE A 103 -19.38 19.34 -5.68
N ASP A 104 -19.99 18.65 -6.64
CA ASP A 104 -21.35 18.15 -6.49
C ASP A 104 -21.37 17.00 -5.47
N MET A 105 -21.91 17.24 -4.29
CA MET A 105 -21.96 16.27 -3.18
C MET A 105 -23.18 15.34 -3.25
N SER A 106 -23.92 15.31 -4.35
CA SER A 106 -25.06 14.40 -4.54
C SER A 106 -24.61 12.93 -4.46
N GLU A 107 -25.48 12.07 -3.94
CA GLU A 107 -25.21 10.64 -3.79
C GLU A 107 -24.89 9.98 -5.13
N GLY A 108 -25.59 10.35 -6.20
CA GLY A 108 -25.37 9.85 -7.55
C GLY A 108 -23.97 10.18 -8.08
N THR A 109 -23.53 11.43 -7.91
CA THR A 109 -22.19 11.87 -8.31
C THR A 109 -21.11 11.22 -7.45
N ASN A 110 -21.35 11.07 -6.15
CA ASN A 110 -20.42 10.38 -5.27
C ASN A 110 -20.24 8.89 -5.64
N LYS A 111 -21.34 8.20 -6.00
CA LYS A 111 -21.26 6.81 -6.51
C LYS A 111 -20.44 6.70 -7.80
N LYS A 112 -20.60 7.64 -8.72
CA LYS A 112 -19.78 7.71 -9.95
C LYS A 112 -18.29 7.94 -9.66
N ARG A 113 -17.95 8.81 -8.70
CA ARG A 113 -16.56 9.05 -8.25
C ARG A 113 -15.91 7.78 -7.72
N TRP A 114 -16.63 7.05 -6.85
CA TRP A 114 -16.10 5.77 -6.34
C TRP A 114 -16.05 4.69 -7.41
N GLY A 115 -16.92 4.70 -8.41
CA GLY A 115 -16.81 3.88 -9.61
C GLY A 115 -15.53 4.18 -10.40
N MET A 116 -15.17 5.47 -10.54
CA MET A 116 -13.90 5.88 -11.16
C MET A 116 -12.68 5.46 -10.32
N VAL A 117 -12.73 5.59 -8.99
CA VAL A 117 -11.68 5.10 -8.09
C VAL A 117 -11.49 3.60 -8.25
N PHE A 118 -12.57 2.84 -8.37
CA PHE A 118 -12.52 1.41 -8.63
C PHE A 118 -11.89 1.09 -10.01
N ALA A 119 -12.24 1.86 -11.04
CA ALA A 119 -11.62 1.69 -12.35
C ALA A 119 -10.11 2.00 -12.32
N LEU A 120 -9.69 3.02 -11.60
CA LEU A 120 -8.27 3.32 -11.35
C LEU A 120 -7.58 2.18 -10.57
N PHE A 121 -8.22 1.65 -9.52
CA PHE A 121 -7.72 0.49 -8.78
C PHE A 121 -7.46 -0.69 -9.73
N VAL A 122 -8.42 -1.02 -10.60
CA VAL A 122 -8.28 -2.10 -11.59
C VAL A 122 -7.13 -1.82 -12.56
N ALA A 123 -6.95 -0.57 -13.03
CA ALA A 123 -5.80 -0.20 -13.86
C ALA A 123 -4.46 -0.49 -13.16
N PHE A 124 -4.35 -0.17 -11.85
CA PHE A 124 -3.13 -0.46 -11.07
C PHE A 124 -2.95 -1.95 -10.78
N VAL A 125 -4.04 -2.71 -10.64
CA VAL A 125 -3.98 -4.18 -10.60
C VAL A 125 -3.37 -4.70 -11.90
N LEU A 126 -3.88 -4.29 -13.07
CA LEU A 126 -3.38 -4.71 -14.38
C LEU A 126 -1.92 -4.30 -14.61
N CYS A 127 -1.56 -3.07 -14.25
CA CYS A 127 -0.20 -2.56 -14.30
C CYS A 127 0.79 -3.47 -13.54
N ASN A 128 0.43 -3.91 -12.34
CA ASN A 128 1.32 -4.77 -11.55
C ASN A 128 1.25 -6.25 -11.92
N LEU A 129 0.11 -6.72 -12.43
CA LEU A 129 0.01 -8.04 -13.07
C LEU A 129 1.05 -8.18 -14.18
N ASP A 130 1.23 -7.14 -15.00
CA ASP A 130 2.15 -7.15 -16.13
C ASP A 130 3.63 -7.19 -15.72
N LYS A 131 3.97 -6.44 -14.65
CA LYS A 131 5.32 -6.49 -14.05
C LYS A 131 5.65 -7.86 -13.50
N VAL A 132 4.73 -8.45 -12.74
CA VAL A 132 4.89 -9.76 -12.10
C VAL A 132 4.87 -10.89 -13.14
N ASN A 133 4.07 -10.75 -14.19
CA ASN A 133 4.05 -11.69 -15.30
C ASN A 133 5.45 -11.99 -15.83
N MET A 134 6.24 -10.95 -16.10
CA MET A 134 7.60 -11.15 -16.60
C MET A 134 8.47 -11.90 -15.59
N SER A 135 8.36 -11.66 -14.29
CA SER A 135 9.17 -12.34 -13.26
C SER A 135 8.93 -13.85 -13.20
N VAL A 136 7.71 -14.28 -13.54
CA VAL A 136 7.33 -15.70 -13.60
C VAL A 136 7.63 -16.28 -14.98
N ALA A 137 7.23 -15.60 -16.06
CA ALA A 137 7.37 -16.07 -17.44
C ALA A 137 8.83 -16.13 -17.90
N ILE A 138 9.72 -15.28 -17.35
CA ILE A 138 11.14 -15.25 -17.74
C ILE A 138 11.86 -16.59 -17.46
N VAL A 139 11.37 -17.38 -16.49
CA VAL A 139 11.97 -18.69 -16.16
C VAL A 139 11.80 -19.68 -17.32
N PRO A 140 10.57 -19.99 -17.80
CA PRO A 140 10.40 -20.85 -18.96
C PRO A 140 10.90 -20.20 -20.26
N MET A 141 10.81 -18.88 -20.44
CA MET A 141 11.36 -18.17 -21.60
C MET A 141 12.86 -18.38 -21.71
N ALA A 142 13.61 -18.14 -20.62
CA ALA A 142 15.06 -18.33 -20.61
C ALA A 142 15.47 -19.76 -20.95
N LYS A 143 14.69 -20.75 -20.50
CA LYS A 143 14.91 -22.15 -20.83
C LYS A 143 14.63 -22.43 -22.32
N SER A 144 13.57 -21.83 -22.88
CA SER A 144 13.18 -22.03 -24.29
C SER A 144 14.17 -21.38 -25.27
N PHE A 145 14.72 -20.24 -24.92
CA PHE A 145 15.61 -19.45 -25.77
C PHE A 145 17.10 -19.60 -25.43
N GLY A 146 17.46 -20.39 -24.42
CA GLY A 146 18.85 -20.57 -23.96
C GLY A 146 19.48 -19.29 -23.39
N TRP A 147 18.70 -18.42 -22.74
CA TRP A 147 19.21 -17.14 -22.24
C TRP A 147 20.16 -17.29 -21.05
N THR A 148 21.21 -16.49 -21.10
CA THR A 148 22.10 -16.30 -19.95
C THR A 148 21.40 -15.51 -18.84
N ALA A 149 22.01 -15.45 -17.66
CA ALA A 149 21.48 -14.65 -16.54
C ALA A 149 21.50 -13.14 -16.86
N THR A 150 22.56 -12.65 -17.54
CA THR A 150 22.63 -11.26 -18.01
C THR A 150 21.51 -10.93 -19.00
N GLN A 151 21.21 -11.82 -19.95
CA GLN A 151 20.12 -11.64 -20.90
C GLN A 151 18.76 -11.60 -20.19
N LYS A 152 18.51 -12.44 -19.18
CA LYS A 152 17.31 -12.33 -18.32
C LYS A 152 17.24 -10.99 -17.62
N GLY A 153 18.33 -10.54 -17.04
CA GLY A 153 18.42 -9.22 -16.38
C GLY A 153 18.14 -8.08 -17.35
N LEU A 154 18.66 -8.17 -18.58
CA LEU A 154 18.41 -7.18 -19.63
C LEU A 154 16.93 -7.10 -20.01
N VAL A 155 16.28 -8.24 -20.25
CA VAL A 155 14.84 -8.30 -20.56
C VAL A 155 13.99 -7.74 -19.40
N ALA A 156 14.32 -8.10 -18.15
CA ALA A 156 13.62 -7.59 -16.99
C ALA A 156 13.82 -6.07 -16.79
N SER A 157 15.03 -5.55 -17.09
CA SER A 157 15.36 -4.12 -16.94
C SER A 157 14.76 -3.24 -18.05
N ALA A 158 14.54 -3.78 -19.25
CA ALA A 158 14.07 -3.03 -20.42
C ALA A 158 12.74 -2.27 -20.17
N PHE A 159 11.86 -2.85 -19.36
CA PHE A 159 10.66 -2.20 -18.87
C PHE A 159 10.97 -0.88 -18.13
N PHE A 160 11.93 -0.89 -17.22
CA PHE A 160 12.26 0.27 -16.38
C PHE A 160 12.92 1.41 -17.16
N TRP A 161 13.52 1.15 -18.31
CA TRP A 161 14.00 2.20 -19.22
C TRP A 161 12.83 3.06 -19.71
N GLY A 162 11.78 2.42 -20.23
CA GLY A 162 10.58 3.13 -20.68
C GLY A 162 9.84 3.82 -19.53
N TYR A 163 9.74 3.13 -18.40
CA TYR A 163 9.08 3.65 -17.19
C TYR A 163 9.79 4.91 -16.66
N ALA A 164 11.13 4.90 -16.54
CA ALA A 164 11.90 6.05 -16.08
C ALA A 164 11.78 7.24 -17.04
N PHE A 165 11.78 6.96 -18.36
CA PHE A 165 11.69 8.00 -19.39
C PHE A 165 10.38 8.80 -19.30
N THR A 166 9.27 8.16 -18.94
CA THR A 166 7.95 8.80 -18.90
C THR A 166 7.54 9.40 -17.55
N GLN A 167 8.35 9.29 -16.50
CA GLN A 167 8.01 9.86 -15.18
C GLN A 167 7.77 11.37 -15.22
N ILE A 168 8.66 12.12 -15.84
CA ILE A 168 8.56 13.59 -15.95
C ILE A 168 7.61 13.99 -17.09
N PRO A 169 7.76 13.46 -18.33
CA PRO A 169 6.83 13.76 -19.43
C PRO A 169 5.38 13.38 -19.12
N GLY A 170 5.15 12.26 -18.40
CA GLY A 170 3.82 11.80 -18.02
C GLY A 170 3.06 12.80 -17.16
N GLY A 171 3.74 13.45 -16.21
CA GLY A 171 3.17 14.54 -15.42
C GLY A 171 2.77 15.75 -16.27
N TRP A 172 3.64 16.17 -17.20
CA TRP A 172 3.36 17.25 -18.14
C TRP A 172 2.21 16.91 -19.10
N LEU A 173 2.20 15.70 -19.68
CA LEU A 173 1.12 15.23 -20.53
C LEU A 173 -0.23 15.23 -19.79
N SER A 174 -0.25 14.75 -18.55
CA SER A 174 -1.46 14.72 -17.72
C SER A 174 -2.00 16.11 -17.40
N SER A 175 -1.13 17.09 -17.18
CA SER A 175 -1.56 18.47 -16.95
C SER A 175 -2.05 19.14 -18.24
N LYS A 176 -1.45 18.86 -19.39
CA LYS A 176 -1.79 19.48 -20.66
C LYS A 176 -3.02 18.87 -21.33
N TYR A 177 -3.12 17.55 -21.37
CA TYR A 177 -4.16 16.82 -22.10
C TYR A 177 -5.22 16.19 -21.18
N GLY A 178 -5.05 16.32 -19.86
CA GLY A 178 -5.93 15.72 -18.85
C GLY A 178 -5.56 14.28 -18.51
N GLY A 179 -5.58 13.97 -17.21
CA GLY A 179 -5.17 12.63 -16.72
C GLY A 179 -6.00 11.49 -17.29
N LYS A 180 -7.32 11.70 -17.55
CA LYS A 180 -8.23 10.66 -18.06
C LYS A 180 -7.80 10.15 -19.45
N ALA A 181 -7.45 11.04 -20.36
CA ALA A 181 -7.00 10.69 -21.70
C ALA A 181 -5.58 10.08 -21.67
N VAL A 182 -4.66 10.68 -20.90
CA VAL A 182 -3.29 10.19 -20.78
C VAL A 182 -3.25 8.77 -20.21
N LEU A 183 -4.06 8.48 -19.19
CA LEU A 183 -4.18 7.15 -18.63
C LEU A 183 -4.72 6.14 -19.67
N PHE A 184 -5.76 6.51 -20.42
CA PHE A 184 -6.31 5.66 -21.47
C PHE A 184 -5.25 5.26 -22.49
N TYR A 185 -4.56 6.26 -23.10
CA TYR A 185 -3.52 5.98 -24.08
C TYR A 185 -2.34 5.21 -23.48
N GLY A 186 -1.99 5.49 -22.22
CA GLY A 186 -0.99 4.71 -21.48
C GLY A 186 -1.36 3.24 -21.39
N VAL A 187 -2.61 2.94 -20.96
CA VAL A 187 -3.11 1.56 -20.87
C VAL A 187 -3.10 0.85 -22.23
N ILE A 188 -3.58 1.51 -23.27
CA ILE A 188 -3.57 0.93 -24.62
C ILE A 188 -2.12 0.63 -25.07
N LEU A 189 -1.19 1.55 -24.81
CA LEU A 189 0.20 1.40 -25.21
C LEU A 189 0.89 0.22 -24.50
N TRP A 190 0.75 0.11 -23.17
CA TRP A 190 1.36 -1.02 -22.46
C TRP A 190 0.68 -2.35 -22.79
N SER A 191 -0.65 -2.36 -22.98
CA SER A 191 -1.38 -3.55 -23.36
C SER A 191 -0.96 -4.06 -24.73
N LEU A 192 -0.72 -3.16 -25.68
CA LEU A 192 -0.16 -3.49 -26.98
C LEU A 192 1.25 -4.09 -26.84
N GLY A 193 2.12 -3.42 -26.08
CA GLY A 193 3.48 -3.91 -25.83
C GLY A 193 3.50 -5.30 -25.21
N THR A 194 2.57 -5.56 -24.27
CA THR A 194 2.41 -6.88 -23.64
C THR A 194 1.89 -7.91 -24.63
N LEU A 195 0.86 -7.58 -25.39
CA LEU A 195 0.25 -8.50 -26.37
C LEU A 195 1.23 -8.96 -27.44
N ILE A 196 2.09 -8.06 -27.95
CA ILE A 196 3.06 -8.38 -29.01
C ILE A 196 4.36 -9.02 -28.48
N ALA A 197 4.62 -9.00 -27.17
CA ALA A 197 5.86 -9.49 -26.57
C ALA A 197 6.20 -10.94 -26.95
N PRO A 198 5.25 -11.91 -26.98
CA PRO A 198 5.55 -13.27 -27.42
C PRO A 198 6.03 -13.35 -28.87
N TRP A 199 5.41 -12.59 -29.77
CA TRP A 199 5.84 -12.51 -31.17
C TRP A 199 7.21 -11.85 -31.30
N CYS A 200 7.45 -10.73 -30.58
CA CYS A 200 8.75 -10.08 -30.53
C CYS A 200 9.86 -11.02 -30.03
N ALA A 201 9.56 -11.88 -29.06
CA ALA A 201 10.52 -12.85 -28.53
C ALA A 201 10.97 -13.88 -29.59
N THR A 202 10.09 -14.26 -30.52
CA THR A 202 10.46 -15.16 -31.65
C THR A 202 11.35 -14.48 -32.68
N LEU A 203 11.25 -13.15 -32.82
CA LEU A 203 12.09 -12.36 -33.73
C LEU A 203 13.48 -12.08 -33.14
N GLY A 204 13.67 -12.28 -31.86
CA GLY A 204 14.95 -12.10 -31.18
C GLY A 204 14.92 -11.14 -29.98
N MET A 205 16.12 -10.91 -29.42
CA MET A 205 16.27 -10.13 -28.20
C MET A 205 15.86 -8.65 -28.38
N ALA A 206 16.34 -7.99 -29.45
CA ALA A 206 16.09 -6.55 -29.64
C ALA A 206 14.60 -6.20 -29.81
N PRO A 207 13.78 -6.90 -30.62
CA PRO A 207 12.34 -6.68 -30.66
C PRO A 207 11.65 -6.91 -29.32
N LEU A 208 12.06 -7.93 -28.56
CA LEU A 208 11.52 -8.17 -27.21
C LEU A 208 11.83 -7.01 -26.26
N LEU A 209 13.07 -6.52 -26.23
CA LEU A 209 13.45 -5.36 -25.42
C LEU A 209 12.64 -4.12 -25.82
N ALA A 210 12.41 -3.89 -27.11
CA ALA A 210 11.57 -2.80 -27.60
C ALA A 210 10.12 -2.93 -27.11
N SER A 211 9.53 -4.13 -27.14
CA SER A 211 8.19 -4.37 -26.60
C SER A 211 8.11 -4.08 -25.10
N ARG A 212 9.14 -4.50 -24.32
CA ARG A 212 9.20 -4.23 -22.87
C ARG A 212 9.40 -2.75 -22.57
N PHE A 213 10.22 -2.04 -23.36
CA PHE A 213 10.35 -0.59 -23.28
C PHE A 213 9.01 0.12 -23.54
N LEU A 214 8.25 -0.34 -24.55
CA LEU A 214 6.92 0.20 -24.86
C LEU A 214 5.93 0.02 -23.70
N VAL A 215 5.94 -1.16 -23.06
CA VAL A 215 5.17 -1.39 -21.83
C VAL A 215 5.53 -0.37 -20.76
N GLY A 216 6.84 -0.18 -20.52
CA GLY A 216 7.33 0.82 -19.55
C GLY A 216 6.89 2.24 -19.85
N LEU A 217 6.93 2.67 -21.12
CA LEU A 217 6.43 3.98 -21.55
C LEU A 217 4.95 4.17 -21.19
N GLY A 218 4.12 3.17 -21.45
CA GLY A 218 2.68 3.23 -21.16
C GLY A 218 2.38 3.24 -19.67
N GLU A 219 3.07 2.40 -18.88
CA GLU A 219 2.82 2.33 -17.45
C GLU A 219 3.39 3.52 -16.66
N GLY A 220 4.49 4.13 -17.13
CA GLY A 220 5.14 5.24 -16.43
C GLY A 220 4.30 6.50 -16.33
N VAL A 221 3.30 6.70 -17.21
CA VAL A 221 2.36 7.82 -17.11
C VAL A 221 1.24 7.57 -16.09
N ALA A 222 0.95 6.32 -15.73
CA ALA A 222 -0.22 5.97 -14.93
C ALA A 222 -0.24 6.62 -13.53
N PRO A 223 0.86 6.67 -12.73
CA PRO A 223 0.83 7.29 -11.41
C PRO A 223 0.50 8.78 -11.44
N SER A 224 1.10 9.53 -12.38
CA SER A 224 0.85 10.96 -12.53
C SER A 224 -0.55 11.25 -13.07
N ALA A 225 -1.03 10.46 -14.03
CA ALA A 225 -2.37 10.56 -14.56
C ALA A 225 -3.43 10.27 -13.47
N ALA A 226 -3.27 9.20 -12.71
CA ALA A 226 -4.19 8.83 -11.63
C ALA A 226 -4.23 9.90 -10.53
N THR A 227 -3.08 10.40 -10.07
CA THR A 227 -3.05 11.49 -9.08
C THR A 227 -3.73 12.75 -9.59
N GLY A 228 -3.53 13.11 -10.87
CA GLY A 228 -4.20 14.23 -11.50
C GLY A 228 -5.72 14.05 -11.59
N ILE A 229 -6.20 12.84 -11.94
CA ILE A 229 -7.63 12.50 -11.94
C ILE A 229 -8.21 12.64 -10.53
N LEU A 230 -7.59 11.99 -9.54
CA LEU A 230 -8.06 12.02 -8.15
C LEU A 230 -8.09 13.44 -7.58
N ALA A 231 -7.09 14.27 -7.90
CA ALA A 231 -7.05 15.67 -7.46
C ALA A 231 -8.23 16.49 -7.99
N LYS A 232 -8.66 16.24 -9.24
CA LYS A 232 -9.75 16.96 -9.90
C LYS A 232 -11.13 16.40 -9.63
N THR A 233 -11.25 15.12 -9.29
CA THR A 233 -12.56 14.45 -9.17
C THR A 233 -12.96 14.15 -7.74
N ILE A 234 -12.01 14.00 -6.82
CA ILE A 234 -12.29 13.58 -5.44
C ILE A 234 -12.15 14.75 -4.48
N PRO A 235 -13.19 15.03 -3.67
CA PRO A 235 -13.15 16.06 -2.63
C PRO A 235 -11.99 15.84 -1.66
N PRO A 236 -11.33 16.92 -1.15
CA PRO A 236 -10.20 16.84 -0.22
C PRO A 236 -10.46 15.93 0.98
N SER A 237 -11.67 15.96 1.55
CA SER A 237 -12.10 15.13 2.70
C SER A 237 -12.06 13.62 2.43
N GLN A 238 -12.21 13.19 1.16
CA GLN A 238 -12.22 11.78 0.74
C GLN A 238 -10.95 11.36 0.00
N ARG A 239 -10.08 12.30 -0.35
CA ARG A 239 -8.94 12.11 -1.25
C ARG A 239 -7.93 11.07 -0.73
N SER A 240 -7.61 11.10 0.57
CA SER A 240 -6.69 10.12 1.17
C SER A 240 -7.19 8.68 1.01
N LYS A 241 -8.49 8.43 1.23
CA LYS A 241 -9.09 7.11 1.04
C LYS A 241 -9.06 6.68 -0.42
N ALA A 242 -9.34 7.59 -1.35
CA ALA A 242 -9.36 7.30 -2.78
C ALA A 242 -7.95 6.99 -3.32
N VAL A 243 -6.94 7.74 -2.89
CA VAL A 243 -5.52 7.48 -3.23
C VAL A 243 -5.09 6.11 -2.71
N THR A 244 -5.35 5.82 -1.43
CA THR A 244 -5.01 4.53 -0.82
C THR A 244 -5.70 3.37 -1.54
N ALA A 245 -7.00 3.50 -1.86
CA ALA A 245 -7.73 2.50 -2.61
C ALA A 245 -7.13 2.29 -4.01
N THR A 246 -6.88 3.36 -4.76
CA THR A 246 -6.32 3.31 -6.11
C THR A 246 -4.96 2.61 -6.14
N PHE A 247 -3.99 3.09 -5.34
CA PHE A 247 -2.64 2.53 -5.32
C PHE A 247 -2.54 1.17 -4.63
N GLY A 248 -3.51 0.80 -3.78
CA GLY A 248 -3.65 -0.56 -3.26
C GLY A 248 -3.82 -1.62 -4.36
N GLY A 249 -4.24 -1.21 -5.56
CA GLY A 249 -4.25 -2.07 -6.74
C GLY A 249 -2.88 -2.66 -7.10
N LEU A 250 -1.79 -1.95 -6.81
CA LEU A 250 -0.42 -2.46 -7.04
C LEU A 250 -0.13 -3.72 -6.20
N ASP A 251 -0.48 -3.68 -4.91
CA ASP A 251 -0.25 -4.80 -4.00
C ASP A 251 -1.12 -6.01 -4.42
N VAL A 252 -2.41 -5.75 -4.71
CA VAL A 252 -3.34 -6.80 -5.18
C VAL A 252 -2.89 -7.37 -6.52
N GLY A 253 -2.43 -6.54 -7.46
CA GLY A 253 -1.90 -6.97 -8.75
C GLY A 253 -0.66 -7.87 -8.60
N SER A 254 0.24 -7.55 -7.66
CA SER A 254 1.39 -8.41 -7.37
C SER A 254 0.98 -9.78 -6.87
N LEU A 255 0.07 -9.84 -5.90
CA LEU A 255 -0.43 -11.09 -5.33
C LEU A 255 -1.15 -11.94 -6.39
N LEU A 256 -2.05 -11.32 -7.15
CA LEU A 256 -2.79 -12.00 -8.22
C LEU A 256 -1.86 -12.49 -9.33
N GLY A 257 -0.86 -11.71 -9.72
CA GLY A 257 0.12 -12.09 -10.74
C GLY A 257 0.89 -13.34 -10.35
N LEU A 258 1.41 -13.39 -9.13
CA LEU A 258 2.12 -14.57 -8.62
C LEU A 258 1.22 -15.80 -8.49
N LEU A 259 -0.06 -15.60 -8.17
CA LEU A 259 -1.02 -16.68 -8.01
C LEU A 259 -1.53 -17.24 -9.35
N ILE A 260 -1.82 -16.35 -10.32
CA ILE A 260 -2.54 -16.71 -11.55
C ILE A 260 -1.58 -17.06 -12.71
N ALA A 261 -0.40 -16.42 -12.80
CA ALA A 261 0.51 -16.65 -13.92
C ALA A 261 0.99 -18.13 -14.03
N PRO A 262 1.39 -18.84 -12.97
CA PRO A 262 1.83 -20.22 -13.08
C PRO A 262 0.75 -21.19 -13.61
N PRO A 263 -0.50 -21.18 -13.09
CA PRO A 263 -1.57 -22.01 -13.69
C PRO A 263 -1.81 -21.72 -15.17
N ILE A 264 -1.80 -20.43 -15.57
CA ILE A 264 -1.97 -20.06 -16.97
C ILE A 264 -0.85 -20.68 -17.81
N ILE A 265 0.41 -20.56 -17.37
CA ILE A 265 1.58 -21.12 -18.06
C ILE A 265 1.47 -22.66 -18.20
N LEU A 266 0.97 -23.33 -17.15
CA LEU A 266 0.89 -24.79 -17.12
C LEU A 266 -0.29 -25.34 -17.94
N PHE A 267 -1.45 -24.67 -17.92
CA PHE A 267 -2.69 -25.21 -18.44
C PHE A 267 -3.15 -24.59 -19.79
N LEU A 268 -2.66 -23.38 -20.14
CA LEU A 268 -3.12 -22.65 -21.33
C LEU A 268 -2.06 -22.53 -22.44
N GLY A 269 -1.12 -23.46 -22.52
CA GLY A 269 -0.21 -23.55 -23.67
C GLY A 269 1.11 -22.80 -23.54
N GLY A 270 1.57 -22.53 -22.32
CA GLY A 270 2.90 -22.00 -22.07
C GLY A 270 2.93 -20.52 -21.64
N TRP A 271 4.14 -19.97 -21.55
CA TRP A 271 4.36 -18.61 -21.04
C TRP A 271 3.70 -17.52 -21.92
N GLN A 272 3.48 -17.77 -23.21
CA GLN A 272 2.85 -16.83 -24.15
C GLN A 272 1.41 -16.48 -23.74
N ALA A 273 0.68 -17.46 -23.20
CA ALA A 273 -0.73 -17.29 -22.83
C ALA A 273 -0.94 -16.17 -21.79
N VAL A 274 0.00 -15.99 -20.87
CA VAL A 274 -0.09 -14.93 -19.84
C VAL A 274 -0.02 -13.56 -20.49
N PHE A 275 0.87 -13.35 -21.46
CA PHE A 275 1.02 -12.09 -22.17
C PHE A 275 -0.24 -11.77 -23.00
N TYR A 276 -0.78 -12.75 -23.71
CA TYR A 276 -2.01 -12.56 -24.48
C TYR A 276 -3.19 -12.22 -23.59
N LEU A 277 -3.37 -12.96 -22.48
CA LEU A 277 -4.47 -12.72 -21.55
C LEU A 277 -4.38 -11.33 -20.90
N PHE A 278 -3.20 -10.96 -20.37
CA PHE A 278 -3.07 -9.69 -19.65
C PHE A 278 -3.10 -8.50 -20.61
N GLY A 279 -2.50 -8.63 -21.81
CA GLY A 279 -2.65 -7.61 -22.84
C GLY A 279 -4.12 -7.40 -23.25
N PHE A 280 -4.87 -8.48 -23.44
CA PHE A 280 -6.30 -8.40 -23.75
C PHE A 280 -7.12 -7.76 -22.62
N LEU A 281 -6.86 -8.11 -21.36
CA LEU A 281 -7.53 -7.50 -20.21
C LEU A 281 -7.31 -5.97 -20.13
N GLY A 282 -6.12 -5.50 -20.52
CA GLY A 282 -5.85 -4.08 -20.62
C GLY A 282 -6.67 -3.37 -21.70
N PHE A 283 -6.86 -3.98 -22.88
CA PHE A 283 -7.78 -3.44 -23.90
C PHE A 283 -9.24 -3.44 -23.43
N ALA A 284 -9.67 -4.51 -22.77
CA ALA A 284 -11.02 -4.58 -22.20
C ALA A 284 -11.24 -3.48 -21.14
N TRP A 285 -10.25 -3.23 -20.27
CA TRP A 285 -10.27 -2.12 -19.36
C TRP A 285 -10.31 -0.76 -20.08
N GLY A 286 -9.51 -0.61 -21.14
CA GLY A 286 -9.50 0.60 -21.96
C GLY A 286 -10.87 0.92 -22.55
N ALA A 287 -11.54 -0.09 -23.09
CA ALA A 287 -12.91 0.05 -23.61
C ALA A 287 -13.89 0.45 -22.50
N TRP A 288 -13.86 -0.21 -21.34
CA TRP A 288 -14.68 0.16 -20.17
C TRP A 288 -14.40 1.58 -19.69
N TRP A 289 -13.12 1.98 -19.59
CA TRP A 289 -12.72 3.33 -19.20
C TRP A 289 -13.22 4.40 -20.18
N TRP A 290 -13.04 4.15 -21.47
CA TRP A 290 -13.44 5.09 -22.52
C TRP A 290 -14.95 5.32 -22.52
N LEU A 291 -15.75 4.27 -22.42
CA LEU A 291 -17.19 4.34 -22.41
C LEU A 291 -17.78 4.91 -21.12
N GLY A 292 -17.14 4.62 -19.97
CA GLY A 292 -17.71 4.95 -18.65
C GLY A 292 -17.19 6.24 -18.04
N PHE A 293 -15.93 6.62 -18.26
CA PHE A 293 -15.28 7.64 -17.46
C PHE A 293 -14.47 8.69 -18.26
N ALA A 294 -13.91 8.35 -19.41
CA ALA A 294 -12.96 9.21 -20.11
C ALA A 294 -13.52 10.59 -20.44
N ASN A 295 -14.78 10.65 -20.90
CA ASN A 295 -15.46 11.86 -21.33
C ASN A 295 -16.44 12.41 -20.27
N ASP A 296 -16.62 11.75 -19.13
CA ASP A 296 -17.54 12.20 -18.08
C ASP A 296 -16.91 13.35 -17.26
N LYS A 297 -17.43 14.56 -17.46
CA LYS A 297 -17.06 15.75 -16.69
C LYS A 297 -17.95 15.99 -15.48
N SER A 298 -19.00 15.20 -15.28
CA SER A 298 -19.98 15.41 -14.20
C SER A 298 -19.38 15.28 -12.80
N VAL A 299 -18.28 14.54 -12.70
CA VAL A 299 -17.55 14.29 -11.43
C VAL A 299 -16.43 15.29 -11.17
N ASP A 300 -16.07 16.09 -12.16
CA ASP A 300 -14.90 16.98 -12.08
C ASP A 300 -15.22 18.19 -11.17
N MET A 301 -14.17 18.71 -10.54
CA MET A 301 -14.20 19.93 -9.76
C MET A 301 -14.53 21.14 -10.64
N LYS A 302 -15.37 22.05 -10.15
CA LYS A 302 -15.60 23.34 -10.79
C LYS A 302 -14.34 24.21 -10.59
N GLU A 303 -13.59 24.44 -11.67
CA GLU A 303 -12.41 25.30 -11.67
C GLU A 303 -12.80 26.75 -11.90
N THR A 304 -12.21 27.67 -11.11
CA THR A 304 -12.39 29.11 -11.35
C THR A 304 -11.45 29.59 -12.46
N ALA A 305 -11.82 30.69 -13.15
CA ALA A 305 -10.99 31.28 -14.20
C ALA A 305 -9.58 31.65 -13.68
N ALA A 306 -9.46 32.08 -12.42
CA ALA A 306 -8.19 32.42 -11.79
C ALA A 306 -7.32 31.19 -11.55
N GLU A 307 -7.90 30.04 -11.18
CA GLU A 307 -7.18 28.77 -11.00
C GLU A 307 -6.67 28.22 -12.34
N ASN A 308 -7.49 28.32 -13.39
CA ASN A 308 -7.08 27.94 -14.74
C ASN A 308 -5.92 28.80 -15.26
N ALA A 309 -5.92 30.12 -14.99
CA ALA A 309 -4.83 31.03 -15.34
C ALA A 309 -3.56 30.71 -14.55
N LYS A 310 -3.69 30.36 -13.25
CA LYS A 310 -2.56 29.99 -12.38
C LYS A 310 -1.95 28.63 -12.76
N ALA A 311 -2.78 27.67 -13.16
CA ALA A 311 -2.33 26.39 -13.68
C ALA A 311 -1.59 26.51 -15.01
N ALA A 312 -2.00 27.48 -15.86
CA ALA A 312 -1.33 27.79 -17.12
C ALA A 312 0.03 28.49 -16.93
N GLY A 313 0.21 29.24 -15.82
CA GLY A 313 1.44 30.01 -15.53
C GLY A 313 2.62 29.16 -15.00
N GLY A 314 2.40 27.89 -14.66
CA GLY A 314 3.44 26.98 -14.15
C GLY A 314 3.94 27.34 -12.74
N LEU A 315 4.30 26.33 -11.94
CA LEU A 315 5.03 26.53 -10.69
C LEU A 315 6.51 26.83 -11.00
N ASN A 316 7.03 27.93 -10.48
CA ASN A 316 8.46 28.15 -10.49
C ASN A 316 9.11 27.18 -9.48
N ILE A 317 9.74 26.11 -9.99
CA ILE A 317 10.30 25.05 -9.16
C ILE A 317 11.71 25.42 -8.74
N PRO A 318 12.02 25.46 -7.43
CA PRO A 318 13.32 25.89 -6.93
C PRO A 318 14.38 24.78 -7.02
N TRP A 319 14.72 24.31 -8.22
CA TRP A 319 15.65 23.20 -8.47
C TRP A 319 16.98 23.34 -7.75
N GLY A 320 17.55 24.58 -7.73
CA GLY A 320 18.82 24.86 -7.07
C GLY A 320 18.76 24.65 -5.56
N LYS A 321 17.60 24.91 -4.93
CA LYS A 321 17.41 24.71 -3.49
C LYS A 321 17.19 23.23 -3.16
N PHE A 322 16.46 22.49 -4.00
CA PHE A 322 16.36 21.03 -3.86
C PHE A 322 17.74 20.39 -3.90
N ALA A 323 18.57 20.72 -4.89
CA ALA A 323 19.91 20.17 -5.04
C ALA A 323 20.84 20.47 -3.84
N LYS A 324 20.62 21.56 -3.11
CA LYS A 324 21.39 21.94 -1.92
C LYS A 324 20.87 21.31 -0.63
N SER A 325 19.63 20.79 -0.58
CA SER A 325 19.05 20.19 0.62
C SER A 325 19.62 18.81 0.88
N LYS A 326 20.21 18.62 2.06
CA LYS A 326 20.72 17.32 2.53
C LYS A 326 19.57 16.32 2.75
N GLU A 327 18.45 16.81 3.24
CA GLU A 327 17.24 16.05 3.50
C GLU A 327 16.64 15.52 2.19
N PHE A 328 16.67 16.32 1.13
CA PHE A 328 16.22 15.88 -0.18
C PHE A 328 17.09 14.76 -0.75
N TRP A 329 18.41 14.83 -0.57
CA TRP A 329 19.32 13.74 -0.95
C TRP A 329 19.12 12.48 -0.10
N ALA A 330 18.78 12.62 1.18
CA ALA A 330 18.41 11.48 2.01
C ALA A 330 17.18 10.74 1.45
N LEU A 331 16.15 11.48 1.00
CA LEU A 331 14.98 10.91 0.33
C LEU A 331 15.35 10.26 -1.01
N MET A 332 16.22 10.89 -1.81
CA MET A 332 16.69 10.34 -3.09
C MET A 332 17.36 8.97 -2.91
N VAL A 333 18.32 8.89 -2.00
CA VAL A 333 19.05 7.63 -1.72
C VAL A 333 18.13 6.58 -1.14
N ALA A 334 17.25 6.95 -0.21
CA ALA A 334 16.31 6.02 0.38
C ALA A 334 15.30 5.47 -0.64
N HIS A 335 14.78 6.31 -1.54
CA HIS A 335 13.85 5.88 -2.58
C HIS A 335 14.52 5.00 -3.64
N PHE A 336 15.73 5.36 -4.07
CA PHE A 336 16.55 4.53 -4.94
C PHE A 336 16.77 3.13 -4.33
N THR A 337 17.22 3.07 -3.07
CA THR A 337 17.52 1.81 -2.37
C THR A 337 16.28 0.97 -2.17
N TRP A 338 15.15 1.59 -1.81
CA TRP A 338 13.87 0.90 -1.66
C TRP A 338 13.46 0.20 -2.95
N ASN A 339 13.55 0.89 -4.07
CA ASN A 339 13.16 0.31 -5.35
C ASN A 339 14.19 -0.68 -5.89
N TYR A 340 15.48 -0.44 -5.65
CA TYR A 340 16.53 -1.42 -5.95
C TYR A 340 16.24 -2.76 -5.26
N PHE A 341 15.88 -2.73 -3.99
CA PHE A 341 15.47 -3.90 -3.22
C PHE A 341 14.17 -4.52 -3.75
N SER A 342 13.10 -3.73 -3.81
CA SER A 342 11.76 -4.23 -4.08
C SER A 342 11.64 -4.85 -5.47
N TYR A 343 12.12 -4.16 -6.50
CA TYR A 343 12.02 -4.65 -7.88
C TYR A 343 13.10 -5.66 -8.24
N GLY A 344 14.26 -5.61 -7.59
CA GLY A 344 15.26 -6.67 -7.70
C GLY A 344 14.70 -8.00 -7.22
N LEU A 345 14.10 -8.02 -6.03
CA LEU A 345 13.44 -9.24 -5.52
C LEU A 345 12.21 -9.61 -6.33
N LEU A 346 11.35 -8.66 -6.71
CA LEU A 346 10.17 -8.94 -7.54
C LEU A 346 10.55 -9.67 -8.83
N ALA A 347 11.61 -9.21 -9.52
CA ALA A 347 12.04 -9.79 -10.78
C ALA A 347 12.72 -11.16 -10.62
N TRP A 348 13.50 -11.35 -9.56
CA TRP A 348 14.37 -12.50 -9.43
C TRP A 348 13.94 -13.56 -8.41
N LEU A 349 12.98 -13.24 -7.51
CA LEU A 349 12.56 -14.17 -6.45
C LEU A 349 12.02 -15.51 -6.98
N PRO A 350 11.14 -15.57 -8.01
CA PRO A 350 10.73 -16.86 -8.58
C PRO A 350 11.90 -17.66 -9.17
N SER A 351 12.84 -16.99 -9.86
CA SER A 351 14.04 -17.62 -10.40
C SER A 351 14.95 -18.15 -9.29
N PHE A 352 15.17 -17.36 -8.22
CA PHE A 352 15.93 -17.78 -7.05
C PHE A 352 15.33 -19.02 -6.39
N LEU A 353 14.04 -18.99 -6.08
CA LEU A 353 13.38 -20.11 -5.42
C LEU A 353 13.41 -21.38 -6.29
N SER A 354 13.25 -21.23 -7.60
CA SER A 354 13.29 -22.36 -8.52
C SER A 354 14.68 -22.96 -8.66
N SER A 355 15.72 -22.14 -8.80
CA SER A 355 17.08 -22.65 -9.07
C SER A 355 17.90 -22.93 -7.82
N ALA A 356 17.82 -22.08 -6.79
CA ALA A 356 18.59 -22.25 -5.55
C ALA A 356 17.94 -23.21 -4.57
N LEU A 357 16.61 -23.21 -4.47
CA LEU A 357 15.87 -24.08 -3.54
C LEU A 357 15.23 -25.30 -4.22
N ASN A 358 15.50 -25.49 -5.51
CA ASN A 358 15.05 -26.64 -6.31
C ASN A 358 13.53 -26.90 -6.19
N VAL A 359 12.72 -25.85 -6.17
CA VAL A 359 11.26 -25.96 -6.13
C VAL A 359 10.66 -25.74 -7.52
N SER A 360 9.53 -26.41 -7.79
CA SER A 360 8.82 -26.23 -9.07
C SER A 360 8.39 -24.77 -9.29
N LEU A 361 8.20 -24.36 -10.54
CA LEU A 361 7.78 -23.00 -10.89
C LEU A 361 6.48 -22.58 -10.16
N ALA A 362 5.49 -23.47 -10.11
CA ALA A 362 4.23 -23.21 -9.41
C ALA A 362 4.45 -23.01 -7.89
N LYS A 363 5.25 -23.89 -7.26
CA LYS A 363 5.58 -23.77 -5.83
C LYS A 363 6.42 -22.51 -5.55
N SER A 364 7.37 -22.14 -6.43
CA SER A 364 8.19 -20.95 -6.25
C SER A 364 7.37 -19.67 -6.35
N SER A 365 6.44 -19.57 -7.29
CA SER A 365 5.55 -18.43 -7.41
C SER A 365 4.59 -18.33 -6.23
N PHE A 366 4.02 -19.45 -5.77
CA PHE A 366 3.18 -19.48 -4.58
C PHE A 366 3.95 -19.06 -3.31
N LEU A 367 5.16 -19.56 -3.11
CA LEU A 367 6.01 -19.16 -1.98
C LEU A 367 6.37 -17.67 -2.05
N SER A 368 6.54 -17.12 -3.26
CA SER A 368 6.82 -15.69 -3.45
C SER A 368 5.69 -14.78 -2.95
N ILE A 369 4.48 -15.29 -2.70
CA ILE A 369 3.37 -14.52 -2.13
C ILE A 369 3.60 -14.20 -0.64
N LEU A 370 4.21 -15.11 0.11
CA LEU A 370 4.36 -15.00 1.58
C LEU A 370 5.06 -13.70 2.04
N PRO A 371 6.18 -13.27 1.43
CA PRO A 371 6.80 -11.99 1.76
C PRO A 371 5.86 -10.81 1.57
N TYR A 372 5.08 -10.77 0.50
CA TYR A 372 4.12 -9.66 0.25
C TYR A 372 2.98 -9.65 1.26
N LEU A 373 2.48 -10.83 1.66
CA LEU A 373 1.47 -10.92 2.72
C LEU A 373 1.99 -10.37 4.05
N SER A 374 3.28 -10.63 4.39
CA SER A 374 3.87 -10.06 5.60
C SER A 374 3.95 -8.54 5.56
N THR A 375 4.24 -7.94 4.39
CA THR A 375 4.20 -6.49 4.22
C THR A 375 2.81 -5.94 4.50
N VAL A 376 1.76 -6.56 3.95
CA VAL A 376 0.37 -6.13 4.18
C VAL A 376 0.03 -6.21 5.67
N ALA A 377 0.34 -7.33 6.33
CA ALA A 377 0.07 -7.52 7.76
C ALA A 377 0.79 -6.48 8.62
N VAL A 378 2.09 -6.23 8.39
CA VAL A 378 2.87 -5.28 9.19
C VAL A 378 2.46 -3.83 8.90
N THR A 379 2.08 -3.49 7.66
CA THR A 379 1.63 -2.13 7.30
C THR A 379 0.48 -1.65 8.18
N THR A 380 -0.46 -2.53 8.57
CA THR A 380 -1.58 -2.15 9.44
C THR A 380 -1.15 -1.76 10.86
N LEU A 381 0.03 -2.20 11.29
CA LEU A 381 0.58 -1.95 12.62
C LEU A 381 1.50 -0.72 12.67
N VAL A 382 2.17 -0.41 11.55
CA VAL A 382 3.22 0.62 11.52
C VAL A 382 2.67 2.00 11.84
N ALA A 383 1.55 2.42 11.23
CA ALA A 383 0.98 3.75 11.45
C ALA A 383 0.54 3.95 12.91
N PRO A 384 -0.24 3.06 13.55
CA PRO A 384 -0.58 3.19 14.97
C PRO A 384 0.64 3.23 15.91
N ILE A 385 1.69 2.46 15.59
CA ILE A 385 2.92 2.44 16.38
C ILE A 385 3.63 3.80 16.27
N THR A 386 3.83 4.32 15.06
CA THR A 386 4.50 5.61 14.85
C THR A 386 3.73 6.77 15.46
N ASP A 387 2.39 6.78 15.34
CA ASP A 387 1.53 7.78 15.98
C ASP A 387 1.62 7.72 17.52
N SER A 388 1.72 6.51 18.08
CA SER A 388 1.91 6.34 19.52
C SER A 388 3.28 6.85 20.00
N LEU A 389 4.33 6.65 19.21
CA LEU A 389 5.68 7.15 19.53
C LEU A 389 5.71 8.68 19.52
N GLU A 390 5.12 9.33 18.51
CA GLU A 390 5.06 10.80 18.44
C GLU A 390 4.18 11.39 19.55
N ASN A 391 2.94 10.86 19.74
CA ASN A 391 1.93 11.52 20.58
C ASN A 391 1.98 11.13 22.05
N LYS A 392 2.41 9.89 22.39
CA LYS A 392 2.40 9.40 23.78
C LYS A 392 3.79 9.34 24.40
N ASN A 393 4.81 9.00 23.61
CA ASN A 393 6.15 8.74 24.13
C ASN A 393 7.13 9.89 23.91
N GLY A 394 6.68 11.03 23.34
CA GLY A 394 7.47 12.25 23.19
C GLY A 394 8.64 12.18 22.21
N PHE A 395 8.65 11.18 21.32
CA PHE A 395 9.65 11.12 20.26
C PHE A 395 9.44 12.28 19.28
N SER A 396 10.53 12.91 18.84
CA SER A 396 10.42 13.91 17.79
C SER A 396 10.03 13.25 16.46
N ARG A 397 9.36 13.99 15.57
CA ARG A 397 9.04 13.50 14.23
C ARG A 397 10.29 13.05 13.49
N THR A 398 11.41 13.76 13.64
CA THR A 398 12.71 13.37 13.08
C THR A 398 13.15 11.99 13.55
N ASP A 399 13.03 11.70 14.85
CA ASP A 399 13.45 10.42 15.41
C ASP A 399 12.56 9.28 14.94
N VAL A 400 11.24 9.50 14.85
CA VAL A 400 10.30 8.51 14.32
C VAL A 400 10.59 8.18 12.87
N ARG A 401 10.90 9.18 12.01
CA ARG A 401 11.27 8.93 10.60
C ARG A 401 12.60 8.17 10.50
N LYS A 402 13.61 8.56 11.28
CA LYS A 402 14.90 7.85 11.34
C LYS A 402 14.74 6.41 11.81
N LEU A 403 13.99 6.20 12.90
CA LEU A 403 13.70 4.87 13.41
C LEU A 403 13.00 4.01 12.35
N SER A 404 11.95 4.54 11.72
CA SER A 404 11.21 3.85 10.68
C SER A 404 12.11 3.43 9.52
N GLN A 405 12.96 4.33 9.03
CA GLN A 405 13.85 4.03 7.92
C GLN A 405 14.98 3.08 8.32
N THR A 406 15.47 3.17 9.55
CA THR A 406 16.48 2.23 10.10
C THR A 406 15.89 0.83 10.28
N LEU A 407 14.67 0.71 10.79
CA LEU A 407 13.97 -0.58 10.90
C LEU A 407 13.73 -1.20 9.51
N CYS A 408 13.27 -0.38 8.54
CA CYS A 408 13.09 -0.83 7.15
C CYS A 408 14.37 -1.41 6.56
N PHE A 409 15.43 -0.64 6.52
CA PHE A 409 16.67 -1.03 5.86
C PHE A 409 17.58 -1.89 6.72
N GLY A 410 17.71 -1.60 8.01
CA GLY A 410 18.53 -2.41 8.94
C GLY A 410 17.95 -3.81 9.13
N GLY A 411 16.64 -3.91 9.39
CA GLY A 411 15.94 -5.19 9.49
C GLY A 411 15.99 -5.96 8.17
N GLY A 412 15.80 -5.26 7.04
CA GLY A 412 15.94 -5.84 5.71
C GLY A 412 17.35 -6.38 5.45
N ALA A 413 18.38 -5.62 5.75
CA ALA A 413 19.78 -6.01 5.55
C ALA A 413 20.16 -7.24 6.38
N VAL A 414 19.74 -7.29 7.65
CA VAL A 414 19.97 -8.48 8.51
C VAL A 414 19.30 -9.71 7.90
N ALA A 415 18.04 -9.60 7.49
CA ALA A 415 17.32 -10.70 6.90
C ALA A 415 17.94 -11.19 5.58
N LEU A 416 18.29 -10.27 4.67
CA LEU A 416 18.92 -10.62 3.39
C LEU A 416 20.30 -11.23 3.59
N SER A 417 21.10 -10.71 4.54
CA SER A 417 22.39 -11.30 4.90
C SER A 417 22.23 -12.72 5.43
N THR A 418 21.18 -12.96 6.24
CA THR A 418 20.84 -14.30 6.75
C THR A 418 20.50 -15.25 5.60
N VAL A 419 19.65 -14.82 4.65
CA VAL A 419 19.33 -15.63 3.46
C VAL A 419 20.59 -15.91 2.64
N GLY A 420 21.40 -14.88 2.38
CA GLY A 420 22.66 -15.01 1.66
C GLY A 420 23.60 -16.03 2.33
N PHE A 421 23.72 -15.98 3.66
CA PHE A 421 24.53 -16.94 4.43
C PHE A 421 24.00 -18.37 4.30
N ILE A 422 22.69 -18.58 4.51
CA ILE A 422 22.07 -19.91 4.39
C ILE A 422 22.34 -20.50 3.00
N VAL A 423 22.07 -19.71 1.95
CA VAL A 423 22.20 -20.18 0.56
C VAL A 423 23.66 -20.41 0.18
N SER A 424 24.61 -19.61 0.68
CA SER A 424 26.05 -19.82 0.42
C SER A 424 26.61 -21.11 1.04
N LYS A 425 25.96 -21.60 2.10
CA LYS A 425 26.37 -22.83 2.82
C LYS A 425 25.59 -24.07 2.39
N THR A 426 24.48 -23.91 1.65
CA THR A 426 23.57 -25.01 1.29
C THR A 426 23.55 -25.17 -0.23
N PRO A 427 24.25 -26.14 -0.81
CA PRO A 427 24.12 -26.44 -2.25
C PRO A 427 22.67 -26.84 -2.58
N ALA A 428 22.23 -26.56 -3.83
CA ALA A 428 20.84 -26.83 -4.26
C ALA A 428 20.42 -28.31 -4.06
N ALA A 429 21.36 -29.24 -4.18
CA ALA A 429 21.11 -30.68 -3.95
C ALA A 429 20.90 -31.04 -2.47
N ALA A 430 21.35 -30.20 -1.53
CA ALA A 430 21.23 -30.43 -0.07
C ALA A 430 20.08 -29.63 0.57
N VAL A 431 19.25 -28.97 -0.23
CA VAL A 431 18.12 -28.16 0.26
C VAL A 431 17.05 -29.07 0.87
N THR A 432 16.72 -28.79 2.13
CA THR A 432 15.66 -29.48 2.88
C THR A 432 14.44 -28.58 3.03
N ASN A 433 13.30 -29.14 3.46
CA ASN A 433 12.12 -28.34 3.80
C ASN A 433 12.43 -27.32 4.91
N THR A 434 13.30 -27.65 5.87
CA THR A 434 13.76 -26.73 6.92
C THR A 434 14.50 -25.54 6.33
N THR A 435 15.40 -25.77 5.34
CA THR A 435 16.09 -24.69 4.61
C THR A 435 15.09 -23.76 3.93
N ILE A 436 14.08 -24.32 3.25
CA ILE A 436 13.04 -23.52 2.59
C ILE A 436 12.28 -22.67 3.63
N VAL A 437 11.88 -23.26 4.75
CA VAL A 437 11.17 -22.54 5.83
C VAL A 437 12.04 -21.42 6.39
N MET A 438 13.31 -21.65 6.68
CA MET A 438 14.22 -20.62 7.20
C MET A 438 14.38 -19.46 6.22
N VAL A 439 14.62 -19.75 4.94
CA VAL A 439 14.74 -18.73 3.90
C VAL A 439 13.45 -17.93 3.75
N MET A 440 12.30 -18.61 3.69
CA MET A 440 11.01 -17.95 3.54
C MET A 440 10.64 -17.10 4.76
N SER A 441 10.96 -17.57 5.97
CA SER A 441 10.75 -16.79 7.21
C SER A 441 11.61 -15.53 7.22
N ALA A 442 12.88 -15.62 6.82
CA ALA A 442 13.76 -14.46 6.72
C ALA A 442 13.29 -13.48 5.65
N LEU A 443 12.83 -13.97 4.48
CA LEU A 443 12.25 -13.11 3.44
C LEU A 443 10.93 -12.46 3.90
N ALA A 444 10.06 -13.21 4.58
CA ALA A 444 8.83 -12.65 5.14
C ALA A 444 9.13 -11.57 6.19
N PHE A 445 10.12 -11.78 7.05
CA PHE A 445 10.60 -10.75 7.98
C PHE A 445 11.16 -9.52 7.25
N CYS A 446 12.00 -9.73 6.22
CA CYS A 446 12.56 -8.65 5.40
C CYS A 446 11.45 -7.76 4.81
N PHE A 447 10.46 -8.35 4.18
CA PHE A 447 9.34 -7.64 3.58
C PHE A 447 8.42 -7.00 4.61
N GLY A 448 8.21 -7.64 5.76
CA GLY A 448 7.51 -7.05 6.90
C GLY A 448 8.21 -5.78 7.41
N MET A 449 9.54 -5.83 7.58
CA MET A 449 10.32 -4.65 7.93
C MET A 449 10.26 -3.58 6.83
N GLY A 450 10.11 -3.97 5.57
CA GLY A 450 9.87 -3.07 4.44
C GLY A 450 8.62 -2.19 4.58
N ALA A 451 7.61 -2.61 5.33
CA ALA A 451 6.40 -1.82 5.57
C ALA A 451 6.68 -0.44 6.23
N TRP A 452 7.76 -0.33 7.01
CA TRP A 452 8.18 0.91 7.68
C TRP A 452 8.62 2.03 6.71
N VAL A 453 8.87 1.70 5.44
CA VAL A 453 9.18 2.71 4.40
C VAL A 453 8.06 3.75 4.26
N ARG A 454 6.80 3.37 4.54
CA ARG A 454 5.63 4.25 4.41
C ARG A 454 5.73 5.44 5.35
N THR A 455 6.15 5.22 6.58
CA THR A 455 6.29 6.25 7.61
C THR A 455 7.69 6.91 7.61
N GLY A 456 8.72 6.22 7.14
CA GLY A 456 10.06 6.80 6.97
C GLY A 456 10.16 7.68 5.72
N LEU A 457 10.26 7.04 4.56
CA LEU A 457 10.51 7.69 3.28
C LEU A 457 9.32 8.50 2.75
N PHE A 458 8.12 7.87 2.63
CA PHE A 458 7.02 8.50 1.91
C PHE A 458 6.42 9.68 2.65
N CYS A 459 6.34 9.64 3.99
CA CYS A 459 5.93 10.80 4.78
C CYS A 459 6.97 11.93 4.75
N GLY A 460 8.25 11.61 4.54
CA GLY A 460 9.34 12.59 4.52
C GLY A 460 9.16 13.70 3.49
N HIS A 461 8.59 13.41 2.33
CA HIS A 461 8.34 14.42 1.29
C HIS A 461 7.40 15.52 1.78
N GLN A 462 6.39 15.17 2.56
CA GLN A 462 5.42 16.11 3.14
C GLN A 462 5.98 16.85 4.34
N ASP A 463 6.79 16.15 5.16
CA ASP A 463 7.47 16.76 6.30
C ASP A 463 8.42 17.87 5.84
N LEU A 464 9.07 17.70 4.69
CA LEU A 464 10.06 18.63 4.15
C LEU A 464 9.42 19.88 3.53
N SER A 465 8.41 19.70 2.69
CA SER A 465 7.60 20.80 2.15
C SER A 465 6.27 20.29 1.61
N PRO A 466 5.15 20.58 2.25
CA PRO A 466 3.82 20.23 1.75
C PRO A 466 3.55 20.80 0.34
N LYS A 467 4.02 22.03 0.08
CA LYS A 467 3.85 22.73 -1.22
C LYS A 467 4.51 22.00 -2.38
N TYR A 468 5.72 21.46 -2.17
CA TYR A 468 6.52 20.82 -3.20
C TYR A 468 6.59 19.30 -3.07
N ALA A 469 5.85 18.68 -2.13
CA ALA A 469 5.91 17.25 -1.84
C ALA A 469 5.71 16.36 -3.08
N SER A 470 4.71 16.68 -3.91
CA SER A 470 4.42 15.92 -5.13
C SER A 470 5.54 16.02 -6.18
N ILE A 471 6.16 17.19 -6.30
CA ILE A 471 7.28 17.41 -7.23
C ILE A 471 8.52 16.66 -6.74
N MET A 472 8.85 16.80 -5.45
CA MET A 472 9.95 16.07 -4.84
C MET A 472 9.75 14.54 -4.96
N LEU A 473 8.53 14.06 -4.74
CA LEU A 473 8.20 12.64 -4.94
C LEU A 473 8.40 12.21 -6.40
N GLY A 474 8.02 13.04 -7.37
CA GLY A 474 8.25 12.76 -8.79
C GLY A 474 9.74 12.63 -9.11
N VAL A 475 10.57 13.52 -8.59
CA VAL A 475 12.03 13.48 -8.79
C VAL A 475 12.65 12.25 -8.10
N THR A 476 12.30 12.00 -6.84
CA THR A 476 12.81 10.82 -6.13
C THR A 476 12.32 9.51 -6.74
N ASN A 477 11.11 9.48 -7.33
CA ASN A 477 10.58 8.33 -8.06
C ASN A 477 11.34 8.06 -9.38
N THR A 478 11.89 9.10 -10.01
CA THR A 478 12.80 8.91 -11.15
C THR A 478 14.09 8.19 -10.72
N ALA A 479 14.69 8.61 -9.60
CA ALA A 479 15.84 7.89 -9.02
C ALA A 479 15.48 6.44 -8.63
N ALA A 480 14.29 6.25 -8.10
CA ALA A 480 13.75 4.95 -7.76
C ALA A 480 13.61 4.03 -9.00
N ALA A 481 13.12 4.58 -10.13
CA ALA A 481 13.04 3.84 -11.39
C ALA A 481 14.43 3.43 -11.91
N ILE A 482 15.43 4.31 -11.78
CA ILE A 482 16.83 3.98 -12.09
C ILE A 482 17.33 2.87 -11.17
N GLY A 483 17.01 2.92 -9.86
CA GLY A 483 17.32 1.84 -8.91
C GLY A 483 16.74 0.50 -9.35
N SER A 484 15.49 0.47 -9.78
CA SER A 484 14.82 -0.73 -10.29
C SER A 484 15.49 -1.30 -11.53
N LEU A 485 15.85 -0.41 -12.47
CA LEU A 485 16.57 -0.76 -13.70
C LEU A 485 17.91 -1.40 -13.37
N LEU A 486 18.71 -0.73 -12.54
CA LEU A 486 20.04 -1.20 -12.20
C LEU A 486 19.99 -2.52 -11.42
N SER A 487 19.05 -2.68 -10.48
CA SER A 487 18.94 -3.92 -9.71
C SER A 487 18.59 -5.10 -10.59
N THR A 488 17.59 -4.97 -11.45
CA THR A 488 17.14 -6.07 -12.31
C THR A 488 18.21 -6.50 -13.31
N PHE A 489 19.00 -5.57 -13.82
CA PHE A 489 20.12 -5.85 -14.72
C PHE A 489 21.32 -6.43 -13.98
N PHE A 490 21.81 -5.74 -12.93
CA PHE A 490 23.05 -6.14 -12.26
C PHE A 490 22.96 -7.47 -11.52
N ILE A 491 21.79 -7.86 -11.01
CA ILE A 491 21.61 -9.19 -10.44
C ILE A 491 21.94 -10.26 -11.49
N GLY A 492 21.44 -10.11 -12.73
CA GLY A 492 21.74 -11.02 -13.83
C GLY A 492 23.23 -11.04 -14.20
N TYR A 493 23.84 -9.86 -14.32
CA TYR A 493 25.26 -9.71 -14.60
C TYR A 493 26.14 -10.36 -13.51
N PHE A 494 25.84 -10.06 -12.23
CA PHE A 494 26.59 -10.66 -11.13
C PHE A 494 26.40 -12.18 -11.02
N MET A 495 25.24 -12.71 -11.41
CA MET A 495 25.04 -14.16 -11.49
C MET A 495 26.06 -14.83 -12.42
N GLU A 496 26.43 -14.20 -13.53
CA GLU A 496 27.47 -14.72 -14.42
C GLU A 496 28.87 -14.54 -13.83
N VAL A 497 29.20 -13.34 -13.36
CA VAL A 497 30.52 -13.03 -12.79
C VAL A 497 30.84 -13.85 -11.54
N THR A 498 29.81 -14.16 -10.73
CA THR A 498 29.96 -14.94 -9.49
C THR A 498 29.74 -16.45 -9.66
N ASN A 499 29.70 -16.93 -10.91
CA ASN A 499 29.47 -18.35 -11.23
C ASN A 499 28.18 -18.91 -10.59
N GLY A 500 27.10 -18.13 -10.63
CA GLY A 500 25.79 -18.54 -10.15
C GLY A 500 25.53 -18.35 -8.65
N SER A 501 26.34 -17.58 -7.95
CA SER A 501 26.16 -17.33 -6.52
C SER A 501 25.03 -16.36 -6.22
N TRP A 502 23.87 -16.85 -5.79
CA TRP A 502 22.75 -16.03 -5.36
C TRP A 502 23.08 -15.11 -4.18
N ALA A 503 23.95 -15.56 -3.27
CA ALA A 503 24.37 -14.75 -2.12
C ALA A 503 25.04 -13.45 -2.57
N TRP A 504 26.00 -13.53 -3.49
CA TRP A 504 26.79 -12.39 -3.98
C TRP A 504 26.13 -11.63 -5.12
N SER A 505 25.16 -12.22 -5.81
CA SER A 505 24.47 -11.54 -6.91
C SER A 505 23.20 -10.80 -6.46
N LEU A 506 22.46 -11.33 -5.50
CA LEU A 506 21.17 -10.80 -5.07
C LEU A 506 21.23 -10.25 -3.63
N PHE A 507 21.60 -11.08 -2.65
CA PHE A 507 21.33 -10.77 -1.25
C PHE A 507 22.34 -9.81 -0.63
N TYR A 508 23.64 -10.07 -0.71
CA TYR A 508 24.66 -9.21 -0.08
C TYR A 508 24.74 -7.81 -0.70
N PRO A 509 24.70 -7.62 -2.05
CA PRO A 509 24.73 -6.27 -2.61
C PRO A 509 23.55 -5.42 -2.17
N ILE A 510 22.34 -5.99 -2.11
CA ILE A 510 21.17 -5.28 -1.61
C ILE A 510 21.31 -4.97 -0.12
N ALA A 511 21.77 -5.92 0.70
CA ALA A 511 21.97 -5.72 2.13
C ALA A 511 22.99 -4.59 2.41
N ILE A 512 24.11 -4.57 1.69
CA ILE A 512 25.14 -3.51 1.80
C ILE A 512 24.52 -2.15 1.44
N LEU A 513 23.77 -2.08 0.34
CA LEU A 513 23.12 -0.84 -0.09
C LEU A 513 22.09 -0.36 0.94
N GLN A 514 21.32 -1.27 1.54
CA GLN A 514 20.37 -0.94 2.60
C GLN A 514 21.07 -0.39 3.85
N VAL A 515 22.16 -1.00 4.30
CA VAL A 515 22.96 -0.48 5.44
C VAL A 515 23.48 0.92 5.13
N ALA A 516 24.11 1.12 3.97
CA ALA A 516 24.62 2.42 3.55
C ALA A 516 23.51 3.48 3.52
N SER A 517 22.35 3.13 2.95
CA SER A 517 21.21 4.04 2.89
C SER A 517 20.62 4.36 4.27
N ALA A 518 20.53 3.39 5.18
CA ALA A 518 20.09 3.62 6.55
C ALA A 518 21.01 4.62 7.27
N LEU A 519 22.32 4.46 7.12
CA LEU A 519 23.31 5.37 7.70
C LEU A 519 23.21 6.79 7.11
N ILE A 520 23.11 6.90 5.77
CA ILE A 520 22.97 8.18 5.06
C ILE A 520 21.67 8.87 5.51
N PHE A 521 20.56 8.16 5.53
CA PHE A 521 19.28 8.72 5.95
C PHE A 521 19.33 9.18 7.41
N SER A 522 19.86 8.37 8.31
CA SER A 522 19.99 8.72 9.73
C SER A 522 20.90 9.93 9.96
N ALA A 523 21.95 10.09 9.17
CA ALA A 523 22.89 11.21 9.26
C ALA A 523 22.30 12.53 8.70
N LEU A 524 21.64 12.46 7.54
CA LEU A 524 21.24 13.65 6.78
C LEU A 524 19.79 14.10 7.08
N TRP A 525 18.92 13.20 7.53
CA TRP A 525 17.49 13.48 7.67
C TRP A 525 17.15 14.35 8.88
N LYS A 526 16.31 15.37 8.63
CA LYS A 526 15.61 16.16 9.66
C LYS A 526 14.19 16.46 9.16
N SER A 527 13.17 16.19 9.98
CA SER A 527 11.76 16.51 9.66
C SER A 527 11.43 17.96 9.98
N THR A 528 12.24 18.90 9.49
CA THR A 528 11.97 20.34 9.64
C THR A 528 11.52 20.86 8.29
N PRO A 529 10.36 21.55 8.21
CA PRO A 529 9.91 22.16 6.98
C PRO A 529 10.96 23.13 6.44
N ILE A 530 11.26 23.04 5.17
CA ILE A 530 12.19 23.94 4.47
C ILE A 530 11.35 24.90 3.62
N ASP A 531 11.58 26.19 3.82
CA ASP A 531 11.03 27.21 2.92
C ASP A 531 11.89 27.28 1.65
N PHE A 532 11.40 26.62 0.61
CA PHE A 532 12.06 26.67 -0.70
C PHE A 532 11.75 27.95 -1.49
N ASP A 533 10.87 28.82 -1.01
CA ASP A 533 10.54 30.10 -1.64
C ASP A 533 11.39 31.27 -1.11
N ALA A 534 11.92 31.16 0.13
CA ALA A 534 12.71 32.20 0.82
C ALA A 534 14.04 32.58 0.17
#